data_ba48b0e214f0a797c2ca2645385aa39d
#
_entry.id   ba48b0e214f0a797c2ca2645385aa39d
#
_cell.length_a   1.000
_cell.length_b   1.000
_cell.length_c   1.000
_cell.angle_alpha   90.00
_cell.angle_beta   90.00
_cell.angle_gamma   90.00
#
_symmetry.space_group_name_H-M   'P 1'
#
loop_
_entity.id
_entity.type
_entity.pdbx_description
1 polymer ?
#
loop_
_entity_poly.entity_id
_entity_poly.type
_entity_poly.pdbx_seq_one_letter_code
_entity_poly.pdbx_strand_id
1 'polypeptide(L)'
;MKNICELLDIKYPVIQGGMANIATSELASAVSNAGGLGLVGAGGYDANWVKEEIDKMRLLTDKPFGVNIMLMSPHAKDIAKLVIDEGVKIVTTGAGSPGIYMDAWKKAGIIVIPVVPSAALARRMEKMGADAVICEGTEAGGHIGELATMALVPQVVDQVNIPVIAAGGIADQRGVLAAFALGAKGIQVGTVLLATKECPIHENYKLKIVAAKDSDSIVTGRQTKAPVRVLKNPMAVKYNDLASQGVALEELEKLTLGSLRRAVFDGDMTLGSIMAGQISGLVKEIKTVKEVLSDLFDHVNQYKLNLEVM
;
A
#
# COMPACT_ATOMS: atom_id res chain seq x y z
N MET A 1 -13.08 20.92 -2.08
CA MET A 1 -12.15 19.82 -1.72
C MET A 1 -10.99 19.88 -2.71
N LYS A 2 -9.73 19.92 -2.26
CA LYS A 2 -8.56 19.94 -3.16
C LYS A 2 -8.52 18.63 -3.96
N ASN A 3 -8.11 18.71 -5.23
CA ASN A 3 -7.82 17.56 -6.04
C ASN A 3 -6.53 16.87 -5.52
N ILE A 4 -6.47 15.54 -5.50
CA ILE A 4 -5.28 14.80 -5.05
C ILE A 4 -4.05 15.14 -5.89
N CYS A 5 -4.20 15.33 -7.20
CA CYS A 5 -3.09 15.71 -8.07
C CYS A 5 -2.54 17.09 -7.69
N GLU A 6 -3.41 18.06 -7.36
CA GLU A 6 -3.00 19.39 -6.91
C GLU A 6 -2.41 19.36 -5.49
N LEU A 7 -2.94 18.50 -4.59
CA LEU A 7 -2.44 18.38 -3.23
C LEU A 7 -1.02 17.83 -3.20
N LEU A 8 -0.74 16.83 -4.06
CA LEU A 8 0.51 16.07 -4.05
C LEU A 8 1.48 16.47 -5.17
N ASP A 9 1.08 17.39 -6.06
CA ASP A 9 1.83 17.81 -7.25
C ASP A 9 2.21 16.61 -8.16
N ILE A 10 1.23 15.76 -8.47
CA ILE A 10 1.38 14.56 -9.30
C ILE A 10 0.45 14.58 -10.51
N LYS A 11 0.82 13.84 -11.57
CA LYS A 11 0.03 13.76 -12.82
C LYS A 11 -1.21 12.87 -12.67
N TYR A 12 -1.03 11.67 -12.14
CA TYR A 12 -2.08 10.69 -11.94
C TYR A 12 -2.47 10.60 -10.47
N PRO A 13 -3.76 10.53 -10.11
CA PRO A 13 -4.21 10.44 -8.72
C PRO A 13 -3.96 9.05 -8.14
N VAL A 14 -2.71 8.61 -8.15
CA VAL A 14 -2.27 7.29 -7.68
C VAL A 14 -1.08 7.39 -6.73
N ILE A 15 -1.17 6.64 -5.65
CA ILE A 15 -0.12 6.47 -4.65
C ILE A 15 0.35 5.02 -4.68
N GLN A 16 1.66 4.81 -4.65
CA GLN A 16 2.23 3.50 -4.37
C GLN A 16 1.96 3.12 -2.92
N GLY A 17 1.54 1.89 -2.65
CA GLY A 17 1.42 1.39 -1.27
C GLY A 17 2.78 1.29 -0.58
N GLY A 18 2.82 1.61 0.72
CA GLY A 18 3.99 1.39 1.56
C GLY A 18 4.18 -0.10 1.83
N MET A 19 5.07 -0.75 1.10
CA MET A 19 5.31 -2.20 1.15
C MET A 19 6.65 -2.48 1.82
N ALA A 20 6.63 -3.07 3.03
CA ALA A 20 7.84 -3.42 3.78
C ALA A 20 8.78 -4.32 2.95
N ASN A 21 10.07 -4.04 2.98
CA ASN A 21 11.14 -4.69 2.20
C ASN A 21 11.03 -4.55 0.66
N ILE A 22 10.03 -3.89 0.12
CA ILE A 22 9.74 -3.83 -1.33
C ILE A 22 9.75 -2.38 -1.85
N ALA A 23 9.15 -1.46 -1.10
CA ALA A 23 9.03 -0.06 -1.48
C ALA A 23 10.34 0.70 -1.18
N THR A 24 11.37 0.43 -1.97
CA THR A 24 12.68 1.11 -1.95
C THR A 24 12.66 2.35 -2.85
N SER A 25 13.74 3.10 -2.82
CA SER A 25 13.95 4.24 -3.73
C SER A 25 13.85 3.88 -5.22
N GLU A 26 14.23 2.67 -5.61
CA GLU A 26 14.14 2.21 -7.00
C GLU A 26 12.69 2.17 -7.49
N LEU A 27 11.81 1.48 -6.76
CA LEU A 27 10.39 1.42 -7.12
C LEU A 27 9.72 2.79 -6.93
N ALA A 28 10.00 3.48 -5.83
CA ALA A 28 9.38 4.75 -5.51
C ALA A 28 9.72 5.84 -6.55
N SER A 29 10.98 5.93 -6.99
CA SER A 29 11.39 6.88 -8.02
C SER A 29 10.75 6.55 -9.38
N ALA A 30 10.63 5.28 -9.72
CA ALA A 30 9.95 4.87 -10.96
C ALA A 30 8.48 5.29 -10.96
N VAL A 31 7.77 5.16 -9.83
CA VAL A 31 6.37 5.60 -9.68
C VAL A 31 6.27 7.14 -9.76
N SER A 32 7.15 7.87 -9.08
CA SER A 32 7.19 9.33 -9.14
C SER A 32 7.48 9.83 -10.56
N ASN A 33 8.47 9.26 -11.24
CA ASN A 33 8.83 9.59 -12.63
C ASN A 33 7.73 9.25 -13.63
N ALA A 34 6.92 8.22 -13.34
CA ALA A 34 5.76 7.86 -14.15
C ALA A 34 4.54 8.77 -13.90
N GLY A 35 4.59 9.65 -12.90
CA GLY A 35 3.56 10.66 -12.61
C GLY A 35 2.59 10.29 -11.48
N GLY A 36 2.86 9.26 -10.70
CA GLY A 36 2.21 8.95 -9.43
C GLY A 36 2.97 9.50 -8.23
N LEU A 37 2.57 9.11 -7.01
CA LEU A 37 3.35 9.34 -5.80
C LEU A 37 4.08 8.06 -5.38
N GLY A 38 5.40 8.04 -5.51
CA GLY A 38 6.25 6.99 -4.97
C GLY A 38 6.45 7.14 -3.46
N LEU A 39 6.50 6.04 -2.74
CA LEU A 39 6.71 6.02 -1.30
C LEU A 39 7.89 5.12 -0.92
N VAL A 40 8.83 5.64 -0.16
CA VAL A 40 9.82 4.83 0.57
C VAL A 40 9.12 4.16 1.74
N GLY A 41 9.13 2.84 1.79
CA GLY A 41 8.49 2.04 2.84
C GLY A 41 9.43 1.79 4.02
N ALA A 42 9.25 2.51 5.12
CA ALA A 42 10.12 2.41 6.31
C ALA A 42 9.83 1.19 7.20
N GLY A 43 8.88 0.34 6.85
CA GLY A 43 8.50 -0.81 7.65
C GLY A 43 9.63 -1.83 7.79
N GLY A 44 10.11 -2.06 9.03
CA GLY A 44 11.16 -3.02 9.34
C GLY A 44 12.59 -2.47 9.23
N TYR A 45 12.77 -1.17 8.98
CA TYR A 45 14.06 -0.50 8.86
C TYR A 45 14.23 0.60 9.91
N ASP A 46 15.47 0.96 10.21
CA ASP A 46 15.81 2.08 11.08
C ASP A 46 15.89 3.43 10.33
N ALA A 47 16.13 4.51 11.05
CA ALA A 47 16.20 5.84 10.48
C ALA A 47 17.41 6.03 9.54
N ASN A 48 18.52 5.33 9.75
CA ASN A 48 19.69 5.43 8.87
C ASN A 48 19.40 4.88 7.49
N TRP A 49 18.79 3.69 7.41
CA TRP A 49 18.37 3.12 6.14
C TRP A 49 17.37 4.02 5.42
N VAL A 50 16.37 4.56 6.14
CA VAL A 50 15.38 5.47 5.54
C VAL A 50 16.05 6.73 4.99
N LYS A 51 17.06 7.26 5.71
CA LYS A 51 17.84 8.40 5.23
C LYS A 51 18.57 8.08 3.92
N GLU A 52 19.24 6.92 3.86
CA GLU A 52 19.91 6.48 2.62
C GLU A 52 18.94 6.37 1.44
N GLU A 53 17.73 5.84 1.67
CA GLU A 53 16.71 5.76 0.63
C GLU A 53 16.19 7.14 0.20
N ILE A 54 16.03 8.09 1.14
CA ILE A 54 15.69 9.49 0.82
C ILE A 54 16.79 10.13 -0.03
N ASP A 55 18.05 9.93 0.31
CA ASP A 55 19.18 10.46 -0.45
C ASP A 55 19.24 9.88 -1.88
N LYS A 56 18.99 8.56 -2.03
CA LYS A 56 18.85 7.93 -3.35
C LYS A 56 17.66 8.47 -4.13
N MET A 57 16.50 8.71 -3.48
CA MET A 57 15.34 9.33 -4.15
C MET A 57 15.70 10.66 -4.80
N ARG A 58 16.44 11.53 -4.09
CA ARG A 58 16.87 12.83 -4.60
C ARG A 58 17.82 12.74 -5.80
N LEU A 59 18.54 11.61 -5.94
CA LEU A 59 19.39 11.34 -7.11
C LEU A 59 18.60 10.76 -8.28
N LEU A 60 17.50 10.03 -8.01
CA LEU A 60 16.77 9.28 -9.02
C LEU A 60 15.57 10.06 -9.61
N THR A 61 15.09 11.09 -8.89
CA THR A 61 13.91 11.85 -9.34
C THR A 61 13.91 13.28 -8.79
N ASP A 62 13.38 14.21 -9.59
CA ASP A 62 13.01 15.57 -9.20
C ASP A 62 11.52 15.70 -8.86
N LYS A 63 10.76 14.61 -8.95
CA LYS A 63 9.33 14.56 -8.73
C LYS A 63 8.98 14.35 -7.24
N PRO A 64 7.76 14.72 -6.83
CA PRO A 64 7.31 14.47 -5.47
C PRO A 64 7.39 12.99 -5.08
N PHE A 65 7.82 12.75 -3.84
CA PHE A 65 7.80 11.44 -3.21
C PHE A 65 7.47 11.58 -1.71
N GLY A 66 7.14 10.48 -1.08
CA GLY A 66 6.86 10.46 0.35
C GLY A 66 7.55 9.30 1.06
N VAL A 67 7.34 9.25 2.38
CA VAL A 67 7.78 8.16 3.25
C VAL A 67 6.56 7.54 3.92
N ASN A 68 6.44 6.21 3.85
CA ASN A 68 5.45 5.45 4.61
C ASN A 68 6.03 5.00 5.95
N ILE A 69 5.39 5.38 7.05
CA ILE A 69 5.83 5.04 8.41
C ILE A 69 4.87 4.02 9.03
N MET A 70 5.38 2.84 9.38
CA MET A 70 4.65 1.85 10.17
C MET A 70 4.74 2.26 11.65
N LEU A 71 3.66 2.77 12.23
CA LEU A 71 3.67 3.40 13.55
C LEU A 71 3.88 2.42 14.72
N MET A 72 3.68 1.12 14.49
CA MET A 72 4.03 0.06 15.45
C MET A 72 5.52 -0.31 15.44
N SER A 73 6.32 0.20 14.49
CA SER A 73 7.76 -0.05 14.45
C SER A 73 8.46 0.57 15.66
N PRO A 74 9.45 -0.11 16.27
CA PRO A 74 10.27 0.48 17.33
C PRO A 74 11.05 1.71 16.84
N HIS A 75 11.26 1.85 15.54
CA HIS A 75 11.97 2.96 14.90
C HIS A 75 11.05 4.13 14.50
N ALA A 76 9.74 4.01 14.71
CA ALA A 76 8.75 5.01 14.23
C ALA A 76 9.06 6.42 14.75
N LYS A 77 9.51 6.57 16.00
CA LYS A 77 9.84 7.86 16.61
C LYS A 77 11.02 8.55 15.90
N ASP A 78 12.08 7.79 15.62
CA ASP A 78 13.28 8.34 14.99
C ASP A 78 13.04 8.68 13.53
N ILE A 79 12.26 7.85 12.82
CA ILE A 79 11.85 8.10 11.45
C ILE A 79 10.89 9.30 11.37
N ALA A 80 9.98 9.44 12.34
CA ALA A 80 9.08 10.60 12.42
C ALA A 80 9.83 11.94 12.58
N LYS A 81 10.96 11.94 13.28
CA LYS A 81 11.87 13.08 13.37
C LYS A 81 12.66 13.26 12.07
N LEU A 82 13.22 12.18 11.54
CA LEU A 82 14.03 12.20 10.31
C LEU A 82 13.30 12.84 9.13
N VAL A 83 12.01 12.53 8.91
CA VAL A 83 11.25 13.11 7.79
C VAL A 83 11.11 14.64 7.89
N ILE A 84 11.15 15.21 9.12
CA ILE A 84 11.19 16.66 9.33
C ILE A 84 12.58 17.19 9.01
N ASP A 85 13.62 16.57 9.60
CA ASP A 85 15.01 16.98 9.44
C ASP A 85 15.45 16.94 7.97
N GLU A 86 14.98 15.93 7.22
CA GLU A 86 15.23 15.76 5.79
C GLU A 86 14.27 16.54 4.89
N GLY A 87 13.32 17.29 5.44
CA GLY A 87 12.39 18.11 4.65
C GLY A 87 11.47 17.33 3.72
N VAL A 88 11.16 16.08 4.06
CA VAL A 88 10.16 15.26 3.33
C VAL A 88 8.81 15.97 3.36
N LYS A 89 8.13 16.06 2.22
CA LYS A 89 6.88 16.83 2.11
C LYS A 89 5.62 16.00 2.34
N ILE A 90 5.70 14.67 2.17
CA ILE A 90 4.52 13.79 2.22
C ILE A 90 4.85 12.57 3.09
N VAL A 91 4.00 12.31 4.08
CA VAL A 91 4.09 11.15 4.95
C VAL A 91 2.77 10.39 4.89
N THR A 92 2.84 9.09 4.62
CA THR A 92 1.72 8.17 4.84
C THR A 92 2.00 7.33 6.08
N THR A 93 0.95 6.89 6.78
CA THR A 93 1.13 6.08 7.99
C THR A 93 0.18 4.89 8.00
N GLY A 94 0.66 3.77 8.54
CA GLY A 94 -0.16 2.58 8.78
C GLY A 94 0.13 1.98 10.16
N ALA A 95 -0.68 1.01 10.57
CA ALA A 95 -0.49 0.23 11.79
C ALA A 95 -0.33 1.10 13.05
N GLY A 96 -1.26 2.03 13.30
CA GLY A 96 -1.26 2.87 14.49
C GLY A 96 -1.87 4.25 14.27
N SER A 97 -1.78 5.12 15.29
CA SER A 97 -2.27 6.49 15.25
C SER A 97 -1.10 7.48 15.14
N PRO A 98 -1.10 8.39 14.16
CA PRO A 98 -0.05 9.40 14.00
C PRO A 98 -0.16 10.55 15.01
N GLY A 99 -1.15 10.55 15.91
CA GLY A 99 -1.51 11.71 16.75
C GLY A 99 -0.36 12.34 17.50
N ILE A 100 0.58 11.55 18.02
CA ILE A 100 1.73 12.08 18.78
C ILE A 100 2.76 12.82 17.91
N TYR A 101 2.72 12.62 16.59
CA TYR A 101 3.64 13.26 15.63
C TYR A 101 2.96 14.38 14.84
N MET A 102 1.62 14.42 14.83
CA MET A 102 0.83 15.27 13.94
C MET A 102 1.21 16.75 14.05
N ASP A 103 1.27 17.30 15.26
CA ASP A 103 1.59 18.71 15.47
C ASP A 103 2.95 19.09 14.92
N ALA A 104 3.97 18.24 15.13
CA ALA A 104 5.32 18.48 14.63
C ALA A 104 5.36 18.44 13.09
N TRP A 105 4.71 17.45 12.49
CA TRP A 105 4.63 17.32 11.03
C TRP A 105 3.87 18.48 10.39
N LYS A 106 2.74 18.88 10.98
CA LYS A 106 1.95 20.02 10.44
C LYS A 106 2.71 21.34 10.55
N LYS A 107 3.46 21.56 11.65
CA LYS A 107 4.35 22.75 11.77
C LYS A 107 5.48 22.74 10.75
N ALA A 108 5.97 21.55 10.35
CA ALA A 108 6.97 21.41 9.29
C ALA A 108 6.38 21.50 7.87
N GLY A 109 5.07 21.68 7.74
CA GLY A 109 4.37 21.75 6.44
C GLY A 109 4.24 20.41 5.73
N ILE A 110 4.32 19.30 6.47
CA ILE A 110 4.19 17.94 5.91
C ILE A 110 2.71 17.64 5.65
N ILE A 111 2.43 17.08 4.47
CA ILE A 111 1.14 16.49 4.11
C ILE A 111 1.08 15.09 4.73
N VAL A 112 0.06 14.85 5.57
CA VAL A 112 -0.08 13.60 6.32
C VAL A 112 -1.31 12.84 5.84
N ILE A 113 -1.10 11.58 5.38
CA ILE A 113 -2.14 10.74 4.77
C ILE A 113 -2.16 9.37 5.45
N PRO A 114 -2.93 9.19 6.55
CA PRO A 114 -3.03 7.91 7.24
C PRO A 114 -3.83 6.86 6.46
N VAL A 115 -3.42 5.59 6.56
CA VAL A 115 -4.21 4.44 6.12
C VAL A 115 -5.21 4.07 7.21
N VAL A 116 -6.47 3.88 6.82
CA VAL A 116 -7.58 3.62 7.74
C VAL A 116 -8.46 2.45 7.25
N PRO A 117 -8.86 1.52 8.13
CA PRO A 117 -9.75 0.41 7.80
C PRO A 117 -11.23 0.70 8.09
N SER A 118 -11.60 1.91 8.53
CA SER A 118 -12.98 2.23 8.91
C SER A 118 -13.28 3.73 8.86
N ALA A 119 -14.55 4.08 8.69
CA ALA A 119 -15.03 5.46 8.71
C ALA A 119 -14.82 6.14 10.08
N ALA A 120 -14.95 5.40 11.18
CA ALA A 120 -14.69 5.94 12.52
C ALA A 120 -13.24 6.41 12.67
N LEU A 121 -12.28 5.62 12.15
CA LEU A 121 -10.87 5.98 12.19
C LEU A 121 -10.56 7.14 11.21
N ALA A 122 -11.20 7.17 10.03
CA ALA A 122 -11.07 8.28 9.09
C ALA A 122 -11.48 9.62 9.73
N ARG A 123 -12.65 9.69 10.39
CA ARG A 123 -13.08 10.89 11.13
C ARG A 123 -12.07 11.30 12.21
N ARG A 124 -11.49 10.32 12.91
CA ARG A 124 -10.48 10.60 13.94
C ARG A 124 -9.22 11.19 13.32
N MET A 125 -8.77 10.68 12.17
CA MET A 125 -7.59 11.21 11.47
C MET A 125 -7.84 12.62 10.95
N GLU A 126 -9.01 12.89 10.37
CA GLU A 126 -9.39 14.25 9.96
C GLU A 126 -9.35 15.24 11.14
N LYS A 127 -9.95 14.88 12.28
CA LYS A 127 -9.93 15.71 13.51
C LYS A 127 -8.52 15.97 14.05
N MET A 128 -7.58 15.08 13.76
CA MET A 128 -6.17 15.24 14.13
C MET A 128 -5.38 16.09 13.12
N GLY A 129 -5.99 16.52 11.99
CA GLY A 129 -5.35 17.37 11.00
C GLY A 129 -4.75 16.62 9.80
N ALA A 130 -5.17 15.39 9.52
CA ALA A 130 -4.80 14.70 8.29
C ALA A 130 -5.28 15.48 7.07
N ASP A 131 -4.47 15.51 5.99
CA ASP A 131 -4.78 16.24 4.76
C ASP A 131 -5.61 15.40 3.77
N ALA A 132 -5.51 14.08 3.87
CA ALA A 132 -6.30 13.08 3.17
C ALA A 132 -6.28 11.78 3.97
N VAL A 133 -7.08 10.78 3.60
CA VAL A 133 -7.01 9.42 4.15
C VAL A 133 -6.98 8.39 3.03
N ILE A 134 -6.22 7.31 3.25
CA ILE A 134 -6.27 6.11 2.41
C ILE A 134 -7.18 5.11 3.11
N CYS A 135 -8.34 4.78 2.54
CA CYS A 135 -9.19 3.73 3.06
C CYS A 135 -8.87 2.40 2.36
N GLU A 136 -8.38 1.43 3.14
CA GLU A 136 -7.89 0.16 2.61
C GLU A 136 -8.83 -0.99 2.93
N GLY A 137 -9.38 -1.57 1.86
CA GLY A 137 -10.27 -2.72 1.94
C GLY A 137 -9.52 -4.06 2.11
N THR A 138 -10.29 -5.07 2.53
CA THR A 138 -9.79 -6.42 2.80
C THR A 138 -9.17 -7.11 1.59
N GLU A 139 -9.39 -6.62 0.38
CA GLU A 139 -8.82 -7.14 -0.86
C GLU A 139 -7.32 -6.83 -1.02
N ALA A 140 -6.78 -5.91 -0.21
CA ALA A 140 -5.36 -5.56 -0.21
C ALA A 140 -4.46 -6.75 0.15
N GLY A 141 -3.20 -6.69 -0.23
CA GLY A 141 -2.15 -7.62 0.22
C GLY A 141 -1.50 -7.15 1.52
N GLY A 142 -0.90 -8.06 2.27
CA GLY A 142 -0.30 -7.75 3.57
C GLY A 142 -1.34 -7.66 4.68
N HIS A 143 -1.12 -6.80 5.66
CA HIS A 143 -2.05 -6.59 6.77
C HIS A 143 -3.35 -5.97 6.27
N ILE A 144 -4.49 -6.54 6.64
CA ILE A 144 -5.80 -6.14 6.12
C ILE A 144 -6.80 -5.87 7.23
N GLY A 145 -7.77 -4.99 6.93
CA GLY A 145 -9.01 -4.87 7.70
C GLY A 145 -10.07 -5.89 7.27
N GLU A 146 -11.29 -5.74 7.78
CA GLU A 146 -12.40 -6.68 7.52
C GLU A 146 -13.33 -6.21 6.38
N LEU A 147 -13.49 -4.90 6.18
CA LEU A 147 -14.44 -4.36 5.20
C LEU A 147 -13.87 -4.45 3.78
N ALA A 148 -14.71 -4.87 2.83
CA ALA A 148 -14.41 -4.81 1.41
C ALA A 148 -14.38 -3.36 0.92
N THR A 149 -13.53 -3.07 -0.08
CA THR A 149 -13.34 -1.73 -0.65
C THR A 149 -14.65 -1.10 -1.11
N MET A 150 -15.51 -1.87 -1.77
CA MET A 150 -16.82 -1.39 -2.26
C MET A 150 -17.75 -0.92 -1.13
N ALA A 151 -17.67 -1.52 0.06
CA ALA A 151 -18.46 -1.13 1.22
C ALA A 151 -17.77 -0.04 2.05
N LEU A 152 -16.43 -0.06 2.13
CA LEU A 152 -15.65 0.86 2.96
C LEU A 152 -15.60 2.28 2.38
N VAL A 153 -15.28 2.40 1.08
CA VAL A 153 -15.04 3.70 0.44
C VAL A 153 -16.21 4.67 0.60
N PRO A 154 -17.48 4.33 0.23
CA PRO A 154 -18.59 5.27 0.36
C PRO A 154 -18.86 5.64 1.82
N GLN A 155 -18.73 4.69 2.75
CA GLN A 155 -18.90 5.00 4.19
C GLN A 155 -17.85 5.98 4.71
N VAL A 156 -16.61 5.92 4.20
CA VAL A 156 -15.57 6.89 4.56
C VAL A 156 -15.85 8.23 3.91
N VAL A 157 -16.17 8.25 2.61
CA VAL A 157 -16.48 9.47 1.85
C VAL A 157 -17.60 10.27 2.49
N ASP A 158 -18.66 9.60 2.95
CA ASP A 158 -19.83 10.25 3.59
C ASP A 158 -19.50 10.83 4.98
N GLN A 159 -18.36 10.48 5.57
CA GLN A 159 -18.04 10.82 6.96
C GLN A 159 -16.90 11.81 7.14
N VAL A 160 -16.18 12.16 6.08
CA VAL A 160 -15.04 13.10 6.12
C VAL A 160 -15.14 14.16 5.02
N ASN A 161 -14.55 15.34 5.27
CA ASN A 161 -14.49 16.45 4.31
C ASN A 161 -13.14 16.54 3.60
N ILE A 162 -12.16 15.73 4.01
CA ILE A 162 -10.84 15.61 3.36
C ILE A 162 -10.89 14.58 2.23
N PRO A 163 -9.98 14.65 1.25
CA PRO A 163 -9.91 13.68 0.16
C PRO A 163 -9.75 12.24 0.66
N VAL A 164 -10.50 11.32 0.05
CA VAL A 164 -10.43 9.88 0.31
C VAL A 164 -9.74 9.20 -0.87
N ILE A 165 -8.77 8.36 -0.57
CA ILE A 165 -8.00 7.55 -1.52
C ILE A 165 -8.39 6.10 -1.29
N ALA A 166 -8.86 5.40 -2.33
CA ALA A 166 -9.27 4.00 -2.23
C ALA A 166 -8.07 3.07 -2.41
N ALA A 167 -7.94 2.06 -1.56
CA ALA A 167 -6.90 1.04 -1.64
C ALA A 167 -7.49 -0.37 -1.49
N GLY A 168 -6.90 -1.34 -2.18
CA GLY A 168 -7.38 -2.72 -2.20
C GLY A 168 -8.36 -2.99 -3.35
N GLY A 169 -8.18 -4.11 -4.04
CA GLY A 169 -9.09 -4.53 -5.11
C GLY A 169 -8.94 -3.81 -6.46
N ILE A 170 -7.92 -2.97 -6.66
CA ILE A 170 -7.75 -2.13 -7.86
C ILE A 170 -6.57 -2.66 -8.67
N ALA A 171 -6.85 -3.12 -9.92
CA ALA A 171 -5.85 -3.69 -10.83
C ALA A 171 -5.74 -2.96 -12.16
N ASP A 172 -6.82 -2.36 -12.64
CA ASP A 172 -6.94 -1.72 -13.94
C ASP A 172 -7.95 -0.56 -13.92
N GLN A 173 -8.20 0.04 -15.09
CA GLN A 173 -9.12 1.17 -15.24
C GLN A 173 -10.54 0.91 -14.74
N ARG A 174 -11.03 -0.34 -14.72
CA ARG A 174 -12.35 -0.68 -14.18
C ARG A 174 -12.39 -0.45 -12.67
N GLY A 175 -11.33 -0.87 -11.97
CA GLY A 175 -11.18 -0.63 -10.54
C GLY A 175 -11.00 0.86 -10.22
N VAL A 176 -10.27 1.60 -11.07
CA VAL A 176 -10.14 3.07 -10.96
C VAL A 176 -11.51 3.73 -11.05
N LEU A 177 -12.28 3.43 -12.11
CA LEU A 177 -13.62 3.99 -12.29
C LEU A 177 -14.56 3.66 -11.12
N ALA A 178 -14.54 2.41 -10.66
CA ALA A 178 -15.33 1.99 -9.51
C ALA A 178 -14.98 2.80 -8.25
N ALA A 179 -13.68 2.97 -7.95
CA ALA A 179 -13.24 3.76 -6.81
C ALA A 179 -13.72 5.22 -6.89
N PHE A 180 -13.63 5.84 -8.07
CA PHE A 180 -14.10 7.21 -8.27
C PHE A 180 -15.64 7.30 -8.24
N ALA A 181 -16.36 6.31 -8.76
CA ALA A 181 -17.83 6.23 -8.65
C ALA A 181 -18.31 6.11 -7.20
N LEU A 182 -17.52 5.46 -6.33
CA LEU A 182 -17.76 5.39 -4.89
C LEU A 182 -17.37 6.68 -4.15
N GLY A 183 -16.85 7.70 -4.84
CA GLY A 183 -16.55 9.03 -4.30
C GLY A 183 -15.07 9.26 -3.95
N ALA A 184 -14.17 8.28 -4.14
CA ALA A 184 -12.73 8.47 -3.94
C ALA A 184 -12.19 9.56 -4.88
N LYS A 185 -11.09 10.22 -4.46
CA LYS A 185 -10.39 11.27 -5.22
C LYS A 185 -9.02 10.81 -5.73
N GLY A 186 -8.64 9.59 -5.43
CA GLY A 186 -7.42 8.93 -5.87
C GLY A 186 -7.46 7.46 -5.48
N ILE A 187 -6.43 6.73 -5.88
CA ILE A 187 -6.25 5.32 -5.56
C ILE A 187 -4.87 5.07 -4.95
N GLN A 188 -4.75 4.03 -4.13
CA GLN A 188 -3.46 3.45 -3.77
C GLN A 188 -3.37 2.03 -4.32
N VAL A 189 -2.24 1.70 -4.93
CA VAL A 189 -1.98 0.37 -5.49
C VAL A 189 -0.67 -0.22 -4.97
N GLY A 190 -0.66 -1.52 -4.74
CA GLY A 190 0.55 -2.27 -4.35
C GLY A 190 0.78 -3.44 -5.28
N THR A 191 -0.12 -4.39 -5.32
CA THR A 191 0.05 -5.69 -5.99
C THR A 191 0.38 -5.59 -7.47
N VAL A 192 -0.21 -4.67 -8.21
CA VAL A 192 0.10 -4.44 -9.64
C VAL A 192 1.55 -3.95 -9.85
N LEU A 193 2.13 -3.28 -8.85
CA LEU A 193 3.51 -2.80 -8.90
C LEU A 193 4.53 -3.89 -8.54
N LEU A 194 4.11 -5.00 -7.91
CA LEU A 194 5.01 -6.13 -7.61
C LEU A 194 5.52 -6.80 -8.88
N ALA A 195 4.70 -6.89 -9.92
CA ALA A 195 5.08 -7.45 -11.21
C ALA A 195 5.58 -6.36 -12.17
N THR A 196 6.41 -5.44 -11.69
CA THR A 196 7.06 -4.44 -12.54
C THR A 196 8.56 -4.68 -12.65
N LYS A 197 9.16 -4.21 -13.75
CA LYS A 197 10.61 -4.34 -14.00
C LYS A 197 11.41 -3.63 -12.92
N GLU A 198 10.95 -2.47 -12.48
CA GLU A 198 11.60 -1.62 -11.50
C GLU A 198 11.38 -2.05 -10.05
N CYS A 199 10.46 -2.98 -9.78
CA CYS A 199 10.27 -3.54 -8.43
C CYS A 199 11.47 -4.45 -8.09
N PRO A 200 12.21 -4.19 -6.99
CA PRO A 200 13.48 -4.87 -6.70
C PRO A 200 13.31 -6.22 -5.99
N ILE A 201 12.16 -6.87 -6.15
CA ILE A 201 11.90 -8.20 -5.58
C ILE A 201 12.45 -9.29 -6.49
N HIS A 202 12.71 -10.45 -5.88
CA HIS A 202 13.19 -11.62 -6.61
C HIS A 202 12.23 -12.02 -7.75
N GLU A 203 12.78 -12.45 -8.89
CA GLU A 203 12.00 -12.80 -10.09
C GLU A 203 10.93 -13.88 -9.83
N ASN A 204 11.23 -14.88 -9.00
CA ASN A 204 10.27 -15.91 -8.61
C ASN A 204 8.98 -15.32 -7.99
N TYR A 205 9.11 -14.21 -7.25
CA TYR A 205 7.95 -13.53 -6.66
C TYR A 205 7.09 -12.90 -7.77
N LYS A 206 7.72 -12.19 -8.72
CA LYS A 206 7.02 -11.59 -9.88
C LYS A 206 6.30 -12.66 -10.70
N LEU A 207 6.98 -13.75 -11.01
CA LEU A 207 6.41 -14.89 -11.74
C LEU A 207 5.25 -15.54 -10.96
N LYS A 208 5.34 -15.63 -9.63
CA LYS A 208 4.25 -16.15 -8.79
C LYS A 208 3.01 -15.26 -8.85
N ILE A 209 3.19 -13.93 -8.90
CA ILE A 209 2.08 -12.99 -9.10
C ILE A 209 1.42 -13.19 -10.47
N VAL A 210 2.23 -13.23 -11.55
CA VAL A 210 1.74 -13.38 -12.93
C VAL A 210 1.01 -14.70 -13.15
N ALA A 211 1.46 -15.77 -12.48
CA ALA A 211 0.84 -17.09 -12.54
C ALA A 211 -0.40 -17.23 -11.66
N ALA A 212 -0.71 -16.24 -10.82
CA ALA A 212 -1.80 -16.33 -9.85
C ALA A 212 -3.17 -16.42 -10.52
N LYS A 213 -4.04 -17.21 -9.88
CA LYS A 213 -5.47 -17.31 -10.21
C LYS A 213 -6.30 -16.54 -9.19
N ASP A 214 -7.57 -16.38 -9.45
CA ASP A 214 -8.55 -15.74 -8.58
C ASP A 214 -8.67 -16.39 -7.19
N SER A 215 -8.46 -17.71 -7.11
CA SER A 215 -8.55 -18.53 -5.90
C SER A 215 -7.23 -18.69 -5.13
N ASP A 216 -6.14 -18.07 -5.59
CA ASP A 216 -4.82 -18.24 -4.98
C ASP A 216 -4.55 -17.30 -3.79
N SER A 217 -5.43 -16.31 -3.56
CA SER A 217 -5.31 -15.40 -2.41
C SER A 217 -5.96 -16.00 -1.16
N ILE A 218 -5.21 -16.11 -0.08
CA ILE A 218 -5.69 -16.58 1.22
C ILE A 218 -5.28 -15.62 2.33
N VAL A 219 -5.94 -15.72 3.49
CA VAL A 219 -5.62 -14.92 4.68
C VAL A 219 -5.09 -15.83 5.78
N THR A 220 -3.94 -15.49 6.34
CA THR A 220 -3.38 -16.05 7.57
C THR A 220 -3.63 -15.08 8.74
N GLY A 221 -3.48 -15.55 9.98
CA GLY A 221 -3.47 -14.66 11.15
C GLY A 221 -4.83 -14.15 11.62
N ARG A 222 -5.97 -14.65 11.13
CA ARG A 222 -7.30 -14.23 11.64
C ARG A 222 -7.49 -14.60 13.11
N GLN A 223 -7.07 -15.77 13.50
CA GLN A 223 -7.16 -16.27 14.89
C GLN A 223 -6.28 -15.48 15.85
N THR A 224 -5.17 -14.92 15.34
CA THR A 224 -4.21 -14.11 16.11
C THR A 224 -4.52 -12.62 16.08
N LYS A 225 -5.65 -12.22 15.48
CA LYS A 225 -6.07 -10.81 15.32
C LYS A 225 -5.09 -9.96 14.51
N ALA A 226 -4.25 -10.58 13.72
CA ALA A 226 -3.31 -9.93 12.81
C ALA A 226 -3.45 -10.53 11.40
N PRO A 227 -4.60 -10.33 10.72
CA PRO A 227 -4.86 -10.93 9.42
C PRO A 227 -3.90 -10.39 8.35
N VAL A 228 -3.29 -11.32 7.62
CA VAL A 228 -2.35 -11.00 6.53
C VAL A 228 -2.79 -11.75 5.27
N ARG A 229 -3.01 -11.02 4.17
CA ARG A 229 -3.32 -11.61 2.88
C ARG A 229 -2.07 -11.91 2.09
N VAL A 230 -1.98 -13.17 1.63
CA VAL A 230 -0.85 -13.71 0.88
C VAL A 230 -1.35 -14.56 -0.29
N LEU A 231 -0.49 -14.86 -1.25
CA LEU A 231 -0.72 -15.96 -2.18
C LEU A 231 -0.49 -17.30 -1.51
N LYS A 232 -1.34 -18.26 -1.85
CA LYS A 232 -1.30 -19.62 -1.34
C LYS A 232 0.03 -20.31 -1.68
N ASN A 233 0.66 -20.85 -0.65
CA ASN A 233 1.86 -21.68 -0.74
C ASN A 233 1.90 -22.67 0.45
N PRO A 234 2.86 -23.62 0.50
CA PRO A 234 2.93 -24.61 1.57
C PRO A 234 3.00 -24.00 2.97
N MET A 235 3.75 -22.91 3.18
CA MET A 235 3.85 -22.26 4.49
C MET A 235 2.51 -21.66 4.92
N ALA A 236 1.82 -20.94 4.06
CA ALA A 236 0.55 -20.29 4.40
C ALA A 236 -0.57 -21.30 4.66
N VAL A 237 -0.59 -22.44 3.94
CA VAL A 237 -1.51 -23.55 4.20
C VAL A 237 -1.20 -24.17 5.57
N LYS A 238 0.06 -24.53 5.82
CA LYS A 238 0.49 -25.07 7.11
C LYS A 238 0.16 -24.16 8.28
N TYR A 239 0.36 -22.85 8.12
CA TYR A 239 -0.01 -21.85 9.13
C TYR A 239 -1.50 -21.94 9.48
N ASN A 240 -2.37 -21.92 8.48
CA ASN A 240 -3.82 -21.97 8.69
C ASN A 240 -4.27 -23.30 9.31
N ASP A 241 -3.68 -24.43 8.90
CA ASP A 241 -3.96 -25.75 9.46
C ASP A 241 -3.60 -25.80 10.96
N LEU A 242 -2.41 -25.33 11.33
CA LEU A 242 -1.97 -25.28 12.73
C LEU A 242 -2.82 -24.30 13.56
N ALA A 243 -3.14 -23.13 13.01
CA ALA A 243 -3.99 -22.15 13.67
C ALA A 243 -5.41 -22.70 13.93
N SER A 244 -5.97 -23.50 13.00
CA SER A 244 -7.28 -24.13 13.17
C SER A 244 -7.28 -25.23 14.26
N GLN A 245 -6.12 -25.82 14.53
CA GLN A 245 -5.90 -26.80 15.60
C GLN A 245 -5.65 -26.16 16.97
N GLY A 246 -5.62 -24.80 17.07
CA GLY A 246 -5.41 -24.08 18.31
C GLY A 246 -3.95 -24.08 18.78
N VAL A 247 -2.99 -24.24 17.87
CA VAL A 247 -1.56 -24.13 18.18
C VAL A 247 -1.23 -22.73 18.71
N ALA A 248 -0.37 -22.66 19.73
CA ALA A 248 0.00 -21.43 20.39
C ALA A 248 0.58 -20.37 19.41
N LEU A 249 0.33 -19.08 19.69
CA LEU A 249 0.74 -17.97 18.84
C LEU A 249 2.26 -17.97 18.57
N GLU A 250 3.05 -18.26 19.61
CA GLU A 250 4.52 -18.28 19.53
C GLU A 250 5.03 -19.33 18.52
N GLU A 251 4.35 -20.45 18.38
CA GLU A 251 4.69 -21.48 17.40
C GLU A 251 4.29 -21.06 15.97
N LEU A 252 3.16 -20.37 15.83
CA LEU A 252 2.73 -19.81 14.54
C LEU A 252 3.66 -18.67 14.08
N GLU A 253 4.12 -17.82 14.99
CA GLU A 253 5.06 -16.75 14.69
C GLU A 253 6.41 -17.26 14.19
N LYS A 254 6.90 -18.42 14.70
CA LYS A 254 8.14 -19.06 14.20
C LYS A 254 8.07 -19.38 12.70
N LEU A 255 6.89 -19.66 12.16
CA LEU A 255 6.72 -19.94 10.73
C LEU A 255 6.82 -18.67 9.89
N THR A 256 6.36 -17.53 10.44
CA THR A 256 6.25 -16.28 9.69
C THR A 256 7.40 -15.31 9.94
N LEU A 257 8.21 -15.52 10.99
CA LEU A 257 9.37 -14.68 11.30
C LEU A 257 10.37 -14.68 10.13
N GLY A 258 10.61 -13.49 9.57
CA GLY A 258 11.50 -13.31 8.41
C GLY A 258 10.97 -13.87 7.08
N SER A 259 9.75 -14.44 7.05
CA SER A 259 9.20 -15.07 5.85
C SER A 259 9.00 -14.10 4.68
N LEU A 260 8.64 -12.83 4.94
CA LEU A 260 8.55 -11.82 3.89
C LEU A 260 9.93 -11.57 3.24
N ARG A 261 10.98 -11.44 4.05
CA ARG A 261 12.34 -11.25 3.54
C ARG A 261 12.79 -12.42 2.67
N ARG A 262 12.50 -13.67 3.08
CA ARG A 262 12.77 -14.87 2.28
C ARG A 262 12.08 -14.82 0.93
N ALA A 263 10.80 -14.41 0.89
CA ALA A 263 10.11 -14.28 -0.39
C ALA A 263 10.72 -13.18 -1.27
N VAL A 264 10.99 -12.00 -0.67
CA VAL A 264 11.43 -10.80 -1.40
C VAL A 264 12.86 -10.94 -1.92
N PHE A 265 13.80 -11.40 -1.11
CA PHE A 265 15.23 -11.39 -1.42
C PHE A 265 15.74 -12.75 -1.91
N ASP A 266 15.28 -13.86 -1.30
CA ASP A 266 15.77 -15.19 -1.63
C ASP A 266 14.88 -15.89 -2.68
N GLY A 267 13.72 -15.33 -3.00
CA GLY A 267 12.79 -15.91 -3.97
C GLY A 267 12.20 -17.25 -3.50
N ASP A 268 12.14 -17.47 -2.18
CA ASP A 268 11.55 -18.68 -1.60
C ASP A 268 10.02 -18.61 -1.60
N MET A 269 9.42 -19.21 -2.60
CA MET A 269 7.97 -19.26 -2.78
C MET A 269 7.31 -20.39 -1.95
N THR A 270 8.08 -21.18 -1.23
CA THR A 270 7.59 -22.30 -0.40
C THR A 270 7.43 -21.88 1.06
N LEU A 271 8.43 -21.24 1.65
CA LEU A 271 8.47 -20.80 3.05
C LEU A 271 8.34 -19.28 3.21
N GLY A 272 8.36 -18.54 2.14
CA GLY A 272 8.20 -17.09 2.15
C GLY A 272 6.74 -16.63 2.22
N SER A 273 6.47 -15.49 2.85
CA SER A 273 5.17 -14.81 2.78
C SER A 273 5.07 -14.00 1.50
N ILE A 274 4.24 -14.45 0.57
CA ILE A 274 4.03 -13.79 -0.73
C ILE A 274 2.85 -12.83 -0.57
N MET A 275 3.10 -11.66 0.04
CA MET A 275 2.04 -10.66 0.30
C MET A 275 1.52 -10.07 -1.01
N ALA A 276 0.27 -10.36 -1.34
CA ALA A 276 -0.39 -9.84 -2.55
C ALA A 276 -1.91 -9.85 -2.38
N GLY A 277 -2.58 -8.89 -2.99
CA GLY A 277 -4.03 -8.72 -2.91
C GLY A 277 -4.81 -9.69 -3.80
N GLN A 278 -6.13 -9.67 -3.65
CA GLN A 278 -7.05 -10.52 -4.42
C GLN A 278 -6.98 -10.29 -5.93
N ILE A 279 -6.53 -9.10 -6.35
CA ILE A 279 -6.39 -8.77 -7.78
C ILE A 279 -5.20 -9.46 -8.47
N SER A 280 -4.40 -10.25 -7.76
CA SER A 280 -3.25 -10.92 -8.37
C SER A 280 -3.62 -11.71 -9.62
N GLY A 281 -4.82 -12.32 -9.64
CA GLY A 281 -5.35 -13.01 -10.81
C GLY A 281 -5.58 -12.14 -12.06
N LEU A 282 -5.54 -10.81 -11.92
CA LEU A 282 -5.65 -9.85 -13.03
C LEU A 282 -4.27 -9.38 -13.56
N VAL A 283 -3.19 -9.64 -12.85
CA VAL A 283 -1.82 -9.30 -13.25
C VAL A 283 -1.27 -10.43 -14.13
N LYS A 284 -1.10 -10.21 -15.42
CA LYS A 284 -0.79 -11.28 -16.40
C LYS A 284 0.59 -11.20 -17.02
N GLU A 285 1.32 -10.13 -16.81
CA GLU A 285 2.64 -9.91 -17.38
C GLU A 285 3.47 -8.96 -16.52
N ILE A 286 4.78 -8.99 -16.69
CA ILE A 286 5.71 -8.06 -16.05
C ILE A 286 5.87 -6.85 -16.96
N LYS A 287 5.40 -5.68 -16.49
CA LYS A 287 5.45 -4.39 -17.19
C LYS A 287 6.45 -3.43 -16.56
N THR A 288 6.69 -2.30 -17.19
CA THR A 288 7.29 -1.14 -16.52
C THR A 288 6.24 -0.44 -15.64
N VAL A 289 6.68 0.27 -14.60
CA VAL A 289 5.79 1.11 -13.79
C VAL A 289 5.02 2.10 -14.67
N LYS A 290 5.69 2.69 -15.68
CA LYS A 290 5.07 3.62 -16.60
C LYS A 290 3.91 2.99 -17.39
N GLU A 291 4.07 1.77 -17.89
CA GLU A 291 3.02 1.02 -18.58
C GLU A 291 1.87 0.72 -17.63
N VAL A 292 2.13 0.30 -16.37
CA VAL A 292 1.09 0.06 -15.38
C VAL A 292 0.28 1.31 -15.09
N LEU A 293 0.92 2.47 -14.90
CA LEU A 293 0.19 3.72 -14.64
C LEU A 293 -0.61 4.18 -15.87
N SER A 294 -0.06 4.01 -17.07
CA SER A 294 -0.77 4.27 -18.33
C SER A 294 -2.02 3.39 -18.44
N ASP A 295 -1.91 2.08 -18.20
CA ASP A 295 -3.03 1.14 -18.24
C ASP A 295 -4.13 1.49 -17.22
N LEU A 296 -3.76 2.02 -16.07
CA LEU A 296 -4.72 2.45 -15.04
C LEU A 296 -5.53 3.68 -15.47
N PHE A 297 -4.94 4.62 -16.24
CA PHE A 297 -5.54 5.95 -16.42
C PHE A 297 -5.79 6.37 -17.85
N ASP A 298 -4.94 6.03 -18.81
CA ASP A 298 -5.01 6.63 -20.16
C ASP A 298 -6.25 6.19 -20.97
N HIS A 299 -6.86 5.06 -20.61
CA HIS A 299 -8.05 4.53 -21.27
C HIS A 299 -9.34 4.58 -20.42
N VAL A 300 -9.30 5.21 -19.26
CA VAL A 300 -10.45 5.33 -18.34
C VAL A 300 -11.70 5.88 -19.04
N ASN A 301 -11.53 6.88 -19.91
CA ASN A 301 -12.64 7.50 -20.60
C ASN A 301 -13.36 6.57 -21.59
N GLN A 302 -12.69 5.56 -22.15
CA GLN A 302 -13.32 4.58 -23.06
C GLN A 302 -14.30 3.66 -22.32
N TYR A 303 -13.99 3.29 -21.07
CA TYR A 303 -14.91 2.51 -20.23
C TYR A 303 -16.10 3.33 -19.74
N LYS A 304 -15.90 4.64 -19.51
CA LYS A 304 -16.96 5.54 -19.07
C LYS A 304 -18.13 5.66 -20.07
N LEU A 305 -17.84 5.56 -21.36
CA LEU A 305 -18.83 5.65 -22.43
C LEU A 305 -19.72 4.39 -22.54
N ASN A 306 -19.31 3.26 -21.99
CA ASN A 306 -20.07 2.01 -22.03
C ASN A 306 -20.97 1.80 -20.81
N LEU A 307 -21.00 2.72 -19.87
CA LEU A 307 -21.92 2.71 -18.73
C LEU A 307 -23.20 3.49 -19.12
N GLU A 308 -24.00 2.93 -20.03
CA GLU A 308 -25.39 3.33 -20.13
C GLU A 308 -26.14 2.78 -18.91
N VAL A 309 -26.25 3.59 -17.91
CA VAL A 309 -27.15 3.33 -16.78
C VAL A 309 -28.52 3.79 -17.22
N MET A 310 -29.47 2.85 -17.26
CA MET A 310 -30.89 3.07 -17.59
C MET A 310 -31.51 4.19 -16.75
#